data_acd4fd458e07aaefae94381381d5955f
#
_entry.id   acd4fd458e07aaefae94381381d5955f
#
_cell.length_a   1.000
_cell.length_b   1.000
_cell.length_c   1.000
_cell.angle_alpha   90.00
_cell.angle_beta   90.00
_cell.angle_gamma   90.00
#
_symmetry.space_group_name_H-M   'P 1'
#
loop_
_entity.id
_entity.type
_entity.pdbx_description
1 polymer ?
#
loop_
_entity_poly.entity_id
_entity_poly.type
_entity_poly.pdbx_seq_one_letter_code
_entity_poly.pdbx_strand_id
1 'polypeptide(L)'
;MAPPRRDPYAPHDWAPHEKPAILGSPSTPIHSAPKRVAYGIVGLLVCLTGALGNAVVTANLQNLQGSFAAWSTEIAWLPAVYVMTNVSINLLLVKFRQQFGLRAFTEGFLVLYVLVTFFHLFVNDLSSALMVRAAHGMVAAALSSLGIYYQEQAWPAK
;
A
#
# COMPACT_ATOMS: atom_id res chain seq x y z
N MET A 1 -18.49 -35.13 -36.42
CA MET A 1 -18.99 -34.98 -35.06
C MET A 1 -18.49 -33.64 -34.54
N ALA A 2 -19.36 -32.67 -34.33
CA ALA A 2 -18.93 -31.34 -33.81
C ALA A 2 -18.54 -31.50 -32.33
N PRO A 3 -17.46 -30.86 -31.85
CA PRO A 3 -17.10 -30.91 -30.45
C PRO A 3 -18.24 -30.32 -29.59
N PRO A 4 -18.50 -30.88 -28.40
CA PRO A 4 -19.54 -30.37 -27.52
C PRO A 4 -19.31 -28.90 -27.22
N ARG A 5 -20.38 -28.08 -27.37
CA ARG A 5 -20.34 -26.67 -26.97
C ARG A 5 -20.00 -26.61 -25.48
N ARG A 6 -18.87 -26.02 -25.15
CA ARG A 6 -18.54 -25.71 -23.74
C ARG A 6 -19.60 -24.74 -23.22
N ASP A 7 -20.20 -25.10 -22.09
CA ASP A 7 -21.07 -24.20 -21.35
C ASP A 7 -20.24 -23.00 -20.88
N PRO A 8 -20.56 -21.75 -21.34
CA PRO A 8 -19.81 -20.57 -20.93
C PRO A 8 -19.91 -20.28 -19.42
N TYR A 9 -20.87 -20.89 -18.71
CA TYR A 9 -21.08 -20.74 -17.27
C TYR A 9 -20.58 -21.95 -16.46
N ALA A 10 -20.05 -22.99 -17.11
CA ALA A 10 -19.45 -24.10 -16.38
C ALA A 10 -18.24 -23.62 -15.57
N PRO A 11 -18.09 -24.05 -14.30
CA PRO A 11 -16.92 -23.73 -13.50
C PRO A 11 -15.68 -24.22 -14.25
N HIS A 12 -14.79 -23.28 -14.59
CA HIS A 12 -13.57 -23.58 -15.30
C HIS A 12 -12.58 -24.26 -14.35
N ASP A 13 -12.13 -25.46 -14.69
CA ASP A 13 -11.11 -26.18 -13.92
C ASP A 13 -9.73 -25.61 -14.27
N TRP A 14 -9.32 -24.59 -13.50
CA TRP A 14 -8.04 -23.92 -13.67
C TRP A 14 -6.90 -24.79 -13.17
N ALA A 15 -5.86 -24.96 -13.98
CA ALA A 15 -4.61 -25.48 -13.46
C ALA A 15 -4.08 -24.61 -12.32
N PRO A 16 -3.36 -25.16 -11.32
CA PRO A 16 -2.93 -24.38 -10.13
C PRO A 16 -2.13 -23.11 -10.43
N HIS A 17 -1.44 -23.07 -11.58
CA HIS A 17 -0.65 -21.92 -12.05
C HIS A 17 -1.47 -20.90 -12.87
N GLU A 18 -2.65 -21.29 -13.33
CA GLU A 18 -3.54 -20.45 -14.14
C GLU A 18 -4.61 -19.74 -13.31
N LYS A 19 -4.77 -20.15 -12.04
CA LYS A 19 -5.78 -19.55 -11.17
C LYS A 19 -5.49 -18.06 -10.97
N PRO A 20 -6.40 -17.16 -11.38
CA PRO A 20 -6.20 -15.74 -11.18
C PRO A 20 -6.09 -15.47 -9.68
N ALA A 21 -5.00 -14.84 -9.26
CA ALA A 21 -4.78 -14.40 -7.88
C ALA A 21 -5.62 -13.14 -7.59
N ILE A 22 -6.95 -13.28 -7.64
CA ILE A 22 -7.88 -12.23 -7.22
C ILE A 22 -8.06 -12.36 -5.70
N LEU A 23 -7.85 -11.26 -5.00
CA LEU A 23 -8.02 -11.14 -3.56
C LEU A 23 -9.41 -11.65 -3.13
N GLY A 24 -9.44 -12.53 -2.13
CA GLY A 24 -10.69 -13.11 -1.61
C GLY A 24 -11.36 -14.13 -2.55
N SER A 25 -10.76 -14.46 -3.70
CA SER A 25 -11.27 -15.48 -4.61
C SER A 25 -11.10 -16.89 -4.02
N PRO A 26 -12.07 -17.82 -4.26
CA PRO A 26 -11.91 -19.25 -3.93
C PRO A 26 -10.68 -19.89 -4.59
N SER A 27 -10.11 -19.22 -5.61
CA SER A 27 -8.90 -19.66 -6.32
C SER A 27 -7.59 -19.26 -5.64
N THR A 28 -7.64 -18.47 -4.54
CA THR A 28 -6.44 -18.11 -3.79
C THR A 28 -5.78 -19.38 -3.21
N PRO A 29 -4.51 -19.66 -3.50
CA PRO A 29 -3.87 -20.89 -3.03
C PRO A 29 -3.79 -20.90 -1.50
N ILE A 30 -4.20 -22.01 -0.90
CA ILE A 30 -4.09 -22.21 0.54
C ILE A 30 -2.62 -22.51 0.86
N HIS A 31 -1.95 -21.57 1.51
CA HIS A 31 -0.57 -21.76 1.94
C HIS A 31 -0.48 -22.61 3.21
N SER A 32 0.68 -23.27 3.39
CA SER A 32 0.98 -23.98 4.64
C SER A 32 0.95 -23.03 5.84
N ALA A 33 0.65 -23.54 7.05
CA ALA A 33 0.54 -22.75 8.26
C ALA A 33 1.73 -21.78 8.51
N PRO A 34 3.01 -22.20 8.38
CA PRO A 34 4.14 -21.28 8.59
C PRO A 34 4.19 -20.15 7.56
N LYS A 35 3.85 -20.43 6.29
CA LYS A 35 3.77 -19.37 5.25
C LYS A 35 2.65 -18.37 5.54
N ARG A 36 1.50 -18.84 6.01
CA ARG A 36 0.38 -17.97 6.39
C ARG A 36 0.76 -17.02 7.52
N VAL A 37 1.44 -17.53 8.54
CA VAL A 37 1.96 -16.71 9.65
C VAL A 37 2.98 -15.68 9.13
N ALA A 38 3.89 -16.09 8.24
CA ALA A 38 4.86 -15.17 7.64
C ALA A 38 4.17 -14.05 6.85
N TYR A 39 3.18 -14.36 6.01
CA TYR A 39 2.38 -13.35 5.30
C TYR A 39 1.65 -12.40 6.26
N GLY A 40 1.06 -12.94 7.34
CA GLY A 40 0.41 -12.13 8.38
C GLY A 40 1.36 -11.16 9.05
N ILE A 41 2.56 -11.61 9.44
CA ILE A 41 3.58 -10.77 10.06
C ILE A 41 4.05 -9.69 9.08
N VAL A 42 4.37 -10.05 7.85
CA VAL A 42 4.79 -9.08 6.82
C VAL A 42 3.70 -8.04 6.57
N GLY A 43 2.45 -8.48 6.42
CA GLY A 43 1.31 -7.58 6.23
C GLY A 43 1.15 -6.60 7.39
N LEU A 44 1.28 -7.10 8.64
CA LEU A 44 1.23 -6.26 9.83
C LEU A 44 2.35 -5.22 9.86
N LEU A 45 3.59 -5.63 9.59
CA LEU A 45 4.74 -4.72 9.57
C LEU A 45 4.60 -3.65 8.49
N VAL A 46 4.13 -4.01 7.30
CA VAL A 46 3.89 -3.06 6.21
C VAL A 46 2.79 -2.05 6.59
N CYS A 47 1.69 -2.52 7.18
CA CYS A 47 0.62 -1.64 7.67
C CYS A 47 1.13 -0.67 8.75
N LEU A 48 1.89 -1.18 9.73
CA LEU A 48 2.47 -0.36 10.80
C LEU A 48 3.43 0.70 10.23
N THR A 49 4.27 0.32 9.27
CA THR A 49 5.20 1.26 8.62
C THR A 49 4.45 2.40 7.94
N GLY A 50 3.40 2.10 7.19
CA GLY A 50 2.56 3.12 6.55
C GLY A 50 1.84 4.02 7.55
N ALA A 51 1.30 3.45 8.63
CA ALA A 51 0.59 4.19 9.67
C ALA A 51 1.53 5.11 10.47
N LEU A 52 2.71 4.62 10.84
CA LEU A 52 3.71 5.38 11.59
C LEU A 52 4.19 6.61 10.81
N GLY A 53 4.33 6.53 9.50
CA GLY A 53 4.74 7.66 8.66
C GLY A 53 3.84 8.89 8.79
N ASN A 54 2.54 8.70 9.02
CA ASN A 54 1.63 9.82 9.30
C ASN A 54 1.53 10.13 10.80
N ALA A 55 1.47 9.12 11.65
CA ALA A 55 1.29 9.28 13.08
C ALA A 55 2.40 10.09 13.73
N VAL A 56 3.66 9.86 13.36
CA VAL A 56 4.83 10.58 13.89
C VAL A 56 4.73 12.08 13.60
N VAL A 57 4.36 12.48 12.39
CA VAL A 57 4.23 13.89 12.04
C VAL A 57 3.03 14.52 12.76
N THR A 58 1.90 13.83 12.82
CA THR A 58 0.69 14.31 13.50
C THR A 58 0.94 14.52 15.01
N ALA A 59 1.64 13.58 15.64
CA ALA A 59 1.99 13.68 17.06
C ALA A 59 2.97 14.82 17.38
N ASN A 60 3.82 15.19 16.40
CA ASN A 60 4.82 16.24 16.57
C ASN A 60 4.45 17.58 15.93
N LEU A 61 3.17 17.77 15.59
CA LEU A 61 2.73 18.94 14.81
C LEU A 61 3.08 20.28 15.49
N GLN A 62 2.95 20.37 16.81
CA GLN A 62 3.30 21.56 17.57
C GLN A 62 4.80 21.89 17.53
N ASN A 63 5.65 20.86 17.63
CA ASN A 63 7.10 21.02 17.53
C ASN A 63 7.50 21.50 16.12
N LEU A 64 6.87 20.90 15.09
CA LEU A 64 7.08 21.31 13.71
C LEU A 64 6.60 22.73 13.43
N GLN A 65 5.48 23.14 14.04
CA GLN A 65 4.98 24.51 13.97
C GLN A 65 6.02 25.51 14.49
N GLY A 66 6.62 25.22 15.63
CA GLY A 66 7.68 26.06 16.19
C GLY A 66 8.94 26.11 15.31
N SER A 67 9.35 24.94 14.78
CA SER A 67 10.55 24.81 13.95
C SER A 67 10.44 25.53 12.61
N PHE A 68 9.26 25.53 12.00
CA PHE A 68 9.00 26.22 10.72
C PHE A 68 8.50 27.67 10.89
N ALA A 69 8.34 28.14 12.13
CA ALA A 69 7.72 29.43 12.44
C ALA A 69 6.38 29.65 11.70
N ALA A 70 5.60 28.57 11.55
CA ALA A 70 4.38 28.52 10.75
C ALA A 70 3.14 28.80 11.61
N TRP A 71 2.07 29.31 10.99
CA TRP A 71 0.77 29.43 11.65
C TRP A 71 0.12 28.04 11.84
N SER A 72 -0.76 27.92 12.81
CA SER A 72 -1.49 26.69 13.09
C SER A 72 -2.29 26.18 11.90
N THR A 73 -2.83 27.07 11.09
CA THR A 73 -3.54 26.76 9.85
C THR A 73 -2.61 26.26 8.74
N GLU A 74 -1.38 26.75 8.68
CA GLU A 74 -0.38 26.33 7.69
C GLU A 74 0.19 24.95 8.01
N ILE A 75 0.55 24.72 9.27
CA ILE A 75 1.12 23.43 9.69
C ILE A 75 0.10 22.29 9.58
N ALA A 76 -1.19 22.57 9.68
CA ALA A 76 -2.27 21.60 9.50
C ALA A 76 -2.32 20.99 8.08
N TRP A 77 -1.70 21.65 7.10
CA TRP A 77 -1.58 21.11 5.75
C TRP A 77 -0.64 19.90 5.66
N LEU A 78 0.29 19.72 6.59
CA LEU A 78 1.22 18.57 6.56
C LEU A 78 0.50 17.20 6.63
N PRO A 79 -0.36 16.94 7.61
CA PRO A 79 -1.16 15.72 7.60
C PRO A 79 -2.24 15.73 6.51
N ALA A 80 -2.81 16.91 6.19
CA ALA A 80 -3.86 17.00 5.19
C ALA A 80 -3.36 16.60 3.79
N VAL A 81 -2.25 17.14 3.32
CA VAL A 81 -1.69 16.83 2.01
C VAL A 81 -1.29 15.37 1.89
N TYR A 82 -0.77 14.79 2.97
CA TYR A 82 -0.47 13.35 3.02
C TYR A 82 -1.73 12.50 2.79
N VAL A 83 -2.82 12.79 3.51
CA VAL A 83 -4.07 12.04 3.37
C VAL A 83 -4.68 12.26 1.98
N MET A 84 -4.68 13.49 1.48
CA MET A 84 -5.20 13.80 0.15
C MET A 84 -4.48 13.00 -0.94
N THR A 85 -3.17 13.01 -0.95
CA THR A 85 -2.37 12.27 -1.95
C THR A 85 -2.50 10.77 -1.78
N ASN A 86 -2.55 10.28 -0.54
CA ASN A 86 -2.74 8.87 -0.22
C ASN A 86 -4.07 8.35 -0.80
N VAL A 87 -5.17 9.05 -0.56
CA VAL A 87 -6.49 8.65 -1.06
C VAL A 87 -6.56 8.77 -2.58
N SER A 88 -6.05 9.86 -3.15
CA SER A 88 -6.14 10.11 -4.59
C SER A 88 -5.40 9.06 -5.42
N ILE A 89 -4.24 8.59 -4.98
CA ILE A 89 -3.42 7.65 -5.73
C ILE A 89 -3.92 6.20 -5.64
N ASN A 90 -4.74 5.85 -4.64
CA ASN A 90 -5.17 4.47 -4.40
C ASN A 90 -5.81 3.81 -5.62
N LEU A 91 -6.65 4.54 -6.35
CA LEU A 91 -7.30 4.02 -7.57
C LEU A 91 -6.27 3.66 -8.66
N LEU A 92 -5.22 4.47 -8.77
CA LEU A 92 -4.16 4.26 -9.76
C LEU A 92 -3.29 3.06 -9.40
N LEU A 93 -3.02 2.85 -8.11
CA LEU A 93 -2.18 1.77 -7.61
C LEU A 93 -2.74 0.38 -7.92
N VAL A 94 -4.05 0.22 -7.94
CA VAL A 94 -4.68 -1.04 -8.35
C VAL A 94 -4.29 -1.42 -9.77
N LYS A 95 -4.31 -0.47 -10.70
CA LYS A 95 -3.87 -0.67 -12.09
C LYS A 95 -2.38 -1.00 -12.18
N PHE A 96 -1.55 -0.25 -11.47
CA PHE A 96 -0.10 -0.50 -11.45
C PHE A 96 0.23 -1.92 -10.97
N ARG A 97 -0.39 -2.36 -9.89
CA ARG A 97 -0.20 -3.71 -9.36
C ARG A 97 -0.60 -4.80 -10.35
N GLN A 98 -1.70 -4.60 -11.08
CA GLN A 98 -2.16 -5.56 -12.10
C GLN A 98 -1.18 -5.62 -13.28
N GLN A 99 -0.57 -4.50 -13.65
CA GLN A 99 0.29 -4.39 -14.82
C GLN A 99 1.72 -4.90 -14.57
N PHE A 100 2.30 -4.62 -13.41
CA PHE A 100 3.70 -4.94 -13.10
C PHE A 100 3.86 -6.19 -12.22
N GLY A 101 2.77 -6.73 -11.71
CA GLY A 101 2.77 -7.86 -10.79
C GLY A 101 3.11 -7.46 -9.35
N LEU A 102 2.74 -8.34 -8.41
CA LEU A 102 2.82 -8.04 -6.98
C LEU A 102 4.24 -7.85 -6.47
N ARG A 103 5.18 -8.70 -6.92
CA ARG A 103 6.55 -8.70 -6.39
C ARG A 103 7.29 -7.40 -6.77
N ALA A 104 7.32 -7.06 -8.06
CA ALA A 104 7.97 -5.84 -8.54
C ALA A 104 7.33 -4.59 -7.92
N PHE A 105 6.00 -4.59 -7.78
CA PHE A 105 5.27 -3.52 -7.11
C PHE A 105 5.69 -3.38 -5.65
N THR A 106 5.76 -4.49 -4.87
CA THR A 106 6.14 -4.47 -3.46
C THR A 106 7.57 -3.96 -3.27
N GLU A 107 8.52 -4.56 -3.99
CA GLU A 107 9.94 -4.20 -3.88
C GLU A 107 10.16 -2.73 -4.29
N GLY A 108 9.57 -2.30 -5.40
CA GLY A 108 9.70 -0.92 -5.90
C GLY A 108 9.12 0.12 -4.95
N PHE A 109 7.91 -0.10 -4.43
CA PHE A 109 7.28 0.86 -3.52
C PHE A 109 7.89 0.88 -2.13
N LEU A 110 8.45 -0.24 -1.63
CA LEU A 110 9.21 -0.24 -0.38
C LEU A 110 10.51 0.58 -0.52
N VAL A 111 11.25 0.40 -1.61
CA VAL A 111 12.45 1.21 -1.89
C VAL A 111 12.08 2.69 -2.01
N LEU A 112 11.03 3.00 -2.76
CA LEU A 112 10.55 4.37 -2.91
C LEU A 112 10.11 5.00 -1.59
N TYR A 113 9.47 4.22 -0.71
CA TYR A 113 9.10 4.67 0.63
C TYR A 113 10.32 5.03 1.47
N VAL A 114 11.35 4.21 1.45
CA VAL A 114 12.62 4.49 2.15
C VAL A 114 13.26 5.76 1.61
N LEU A 115 13.33 5.93 0.28
CA LEU A 115 13.89 7.11 -0.35
C LEU A 115 13.11 8.38 0.03
N VAL A 116 11.79 8.36 -0.05
CA VAL A 116 10.97 9.53 0.33
C VAL A 116 11.08 9.81 1.83
N THR A 117 11.17 8.79 2.67
CA THR A 117 11.42 8.97 4.11
C THR A 117 12.77 9.63 4.34
N PHE A 118 13.81 9.24 3.60
CA PHE A 118 15.12 9.86 3.68
C PHE A 118 15.11 11.34 3.26
N PHE A 119 14.28 11.73 2.30
CA PHE A 119 14.16 13.13 1.89
C PHE A 119 13.62 14.05 3.00
N HIS A 120 12.95 13.54 4.03
CA HIS A 120 12.57 14.36 5.19
C HIS A 120 13.76 14.93 5.94
N LEU A 121 14.97 14.36 5.81
CA LEU A 121 16.20 14.90 6.42
C LEU A 121 16.68 16.20 5.76
N PHE A 122 16.24 16.49 4.54
CA PHE A 122 16.61 17.68 3.78
C PHE A 122 15.54 18.77 3.79
N VAL A 123 14.51 18.59 4.57
CA VAL A 123 13.43 19.56 4.73
C VAL A 123 13.91 20.71 5.62
N ASN A 124 13.86 21.92 5.09
CA ASN A 124 14.32 23.12 5.80
C ASN A 124 13.19 24.16 5.99
N ASP A 125 12.12 24.06 5.23
CA ASP A 125 11.00 24.99 5.26
C ASP A 125 9.66 24.26 5.06
N LEU A 126 8.56 24.97 5.33
CA LEU A 126 7.21 24.41 5.22
C LEU A 126 6.88 23.94 3.79
N SER A 127 7.36 24.65 2.77
CA SER A 127 7.06 24.30 1.37
C SER A 127 7.71 22.99 0.97
N SER A 128 9.00 22.80 1.30
CA SER A 128 9.70 21.52 1.09
C SER A 128 9.09 20.40 1.91
N ALA A 129 8.66 20.68 3.15
CA ALA A 129 7.93 19.74 4.00
C ALA A 129 6.64 19.25 3.32
N LEU A 130 5.84 20.15 2.77
CA LEU A 130 4.59 19.81 2.08
C LEU A 130 4.84 18.96 0.83
N MET A 131 5.88 19.26 0.03
CA MET A 131 6.23 18.47 -1.15
C MET A 131 6.63 17.04 -0.78
N VAL A 132 7.51 16.89 0.20
CA VAL A 132 7.94 15.57 0.68
C VAL A 132 6.77 14.81 1.31
N ARG A 133 5.89 15.48 2.02
CA ARG A 133 4.67 14.87 2.59
C ARG A 133 3.69 14.42 1.53
N ALA A 134 3.51 15.19 0.45
CA ALA A 134 2.71 14.77 -0.69
C ALA A 134 3.24 13.48 -1.33
N ALA A 135 4.53 13.46 -1.64
CA ALA A 135 5.20 12.27 -2.18
C ALA A 135 5.11 11.07 -1.23
N HIS A 136 5.29 11.31 0.09
CA HIS A 136 5.19 10.27 1.11
C HIS A 136 3.78 9.68 1.19
N GLY A 137 2.73 10.51 1.11
CA GLY A 137 1.34 10.07 1.07
C GLY A 137 1.05 9.17 -0.14
N MET A 138 1.56 9.52 -1.32
CA MET A 138 1.42 8.70 -2.53
C MET A 138 2.03 7.30 -2.35
N VAL A 139 3.23 7.24 -1.80
CA VAL A 139 3.94 5.95 -1.64
C VAL A 139 3.35 5.12 -0.51
N ALA A 140 2.91 5.77 0.57
CA ALA A 140 2.28 5.10 1.70
C ALA A 140 0.94 4.44 1.34
N ALA A 141 0.22 4.95 0.34
CA ALA A 141 -0.98 4.31 -0.19
C ALA A 141 -0.69 2.91 -0.73
N ALA A 142 0.45 2.73 -1.40
CA ALA A 142 0.87 1.42 -1.88
C ALA A 142 1.14 0.44 -0.72
N LEU A 143 1.77 0.91 0.36
CA LEU A 143 2.03 0.09 1.55
C LEU A 143 0.72 -0.35 2.21
N SER A 144 -0.25 0.53 2.34
CA SER A 144 -1.57 0.19 2.90
C SER A 144 -2.27 -0.89 2.07
N SER A 145 -2.27 -0.74 0.74
CA SER A 145 -2.83 -1.72 -0.18
C SER A 145 -2.10 -3.07 -0.11
N LEU A 146 -0.77 -3.05 0.00
CA LEU A 146 0.05 -4.26 0.15
C LEU A 146 -0.20 -4.97 1.50
N GLY A 147 -0.30 -4.21 2.58
CA GLY A 147 -0.58 -4.75 3.90
C GLY A 147 -1.89 -5.56 3.93
N ILE A 148 -2.95 -5.02 3.34
CA ILE A 148 -4.24 -5.71 3.20
C ILE A 148 -4.06 -6.98 2.35
N TYR A 149 -3.36 -6.88 1.22
CA TYR A 149 -3.11 -8.03 0.35
C TYR A 149 -2.40 -9.18 1.06
N TYR A 150 -1.34 -8.89 1.82
CA TYR A 150 -0.63 -9.90 2.60
C TYR A 150 -1.49 -10.50 3.72
N GLN A 151 -2.38 -9.72 4.34
CA GLN A 151 -3.33 -10.22 5.34
C GLN A 151 -4.34 -11.19 4.71
N GLU A 152 -4.87 -10.89 3.54
CA GLU A 152 -5.79 -11.78 2.82
C GLU A 152 -5.11 -13.07 2.35
N GLN A 153 -3.82 -13.03 2.00
CA GLN A 153 -3.04 -14.24 1.72
C GLN A 153 -2.81 -15.10 2.98
N ALA A 154 -2.73 -14.48 4.15
CA ALA A 154 -2.60 -15.19 5.40
C ALA A 154 -3.91 -15.88 5.82
N TRP A 155 -5.06 -15.20 5.63
CA TRP A 155 -6.39 -15.68 6.00
C TRP A 155 -7.38 -15.52 4.85
N PRO A 156 -7.30 -16.38 3.82
CA PRO A 156 -8.26 -16.34 2.73
C PRO A 156 -9.67 -16.63 3.25
N ALA A 157 -10.65 -15.88 2.75
CA ALA A 157 -12.05 -16.15 3.03
C ALA A 157 -12.42 -17.57 2.57
N LYS A 158 -13.15 -18.31 3.39
CA LYS A 158 -13.65 -19.65 3.08
C LYS A 158 -14.91 -19.56 2.23
#